data_d6119f6cc4057a848105559bd49e5ea2
#
_entry.id   d6119f6cc4057a848105559bd49e5ea2
#
_cell.length_a   1.000
_cell.length_b   1.000
_cell.length_c   1.000
_cell.angle_alpha   90.00
_cell.angle_beta   90.00
_cell.angle_gamma   90.00
#
_symmetry.space_group_name_H-M   'P 1'
#
loop_
_entity.id
_entity.type
_entity.pdbx_description
1 polymer ?
#
loop_
_entity_poly.entity_id
_entity_poly.type
_entity_poly.pdbx_seq_one_letter_code
_entity_poly.pdbx_strand_id
1 'polypeptide(L)'
;MNRLLVTVALLLPALALADVDPRFARLRDAAEPLGGLSAFLKGFIGQCADVFASSDCRTKADAFRKNYKGKKLYMIVDEDVANMVSPGPYDPVTGDFIINILPFFPAGSHALSHGTPKKTTAEGNPVLPLLKVSATAPKEWTGQYFARLFSSQGIRVQVVFTPLDIWTLEKPRGGKILGVSARMEAILLTEGRTGVEMGLWLDGKDANAIKKKK
;
A
#
# COMPACT_ATOMS: atom_id res chain seq x y z
N MET A 1 2.20 -25.75 58.12
CA MET A 1 2.85 -24.77 57.20
C MET A 1 2.11 -24.82 55.88
N ASN A 2 1.11 -23.92 55.70
CA ASN A 2 0.30 -23.81 54.48
C ASN A 2 0.96 -22.84 53.53
N ARG A 3 1.40 -23.32 52.36
CA ARG A 3 1.88 -22.45 51.26
C ARG A 3 0.67 -22.04 50.42
N LEU A 4 0.27 -20.78 50.53
CA LEU A 4 -0.67 -20.13 49.64
C LEU A 4 0.04 -19.92 48.28
N LEU A 5 -0.38 -20.60 47.23
CA LEU A 5 -0.03 -20.31 45.84
C LEU A 5 -0.94 -19.16 45.40
N VAL A 6 -0.36 -17.95 45.27
CA VAL A 6 -1.04 -16.82 44.67
C VAL A 6 -0.84 -16.92 43.16
N THR A 7 -1.89 -17.33 42.44
CA THR A 7 -1.92 -17.31 40.97
C THR A 7 -2.19 -15.88 40.51
N VAL A 8 -1.15 -15.16 40.04
CA VAL A 8 -1.30 -13.87 39.39
C VAL A 8 -1.79 -14.12 37.98
N ALA A 9 -3.08 -13.91 37.73
CA ALA A 9 -3.64 -13.87 36.40
C ALA A 9 -3.18 -12.58 35.72
N LEU A 10 -2.24 -12.69 34.80
CA LEU A 10 -1.86 -11.61 33.89
C LEU A 10 -3.03 -11.33 32.91
N LEU A 11 -3.84 -10.35 33.26
CA LEU A 11 -4.79 -9.73 32.33
C LEU A 11 -3.99 -8.97 31.26
N LEU A 12 -3.64 -9.66 30.17
CA LEU A 12 -3.18 -8.98 28.95
C LEU A 12 -4.37 -8.16 28.44
N PRO A 13 -4.24 -6.84 28.28
CA PRO A 13 -5.26 -6.06 27.60
C PRO A 13 -5.38 -6.64 26.18
N ALA A 14 -6.56 -7.18 25.87
CA ALA A 14 -6.92 -7.46 24.48
C ALA A 14 -6.87 -6.12 23.77
N LEU A 15 -5.79 -5.87 23.02
CA LEU A 15 -5.75 -4.80 22.05
C LEU A 15 -6.94 -5.06 21.11
N ALA A 16 -7.99 -4.26 21.26
CA ALA A 16 -9.10 -4.26 20.33
C ALA A 16 -8.48 -4.00 18.95
N LEU A 17 -8.30 -5.06 18.18
CA LEU A 17 -7.98 -4.97 16.77
C LEU A 17 -9.15 -4.19 16.18
N ALA A 18 -8.89 -2.96 15.74
CA ALA A 18 -9.87 -2.16 15.02
C ALA A 18 -10.48 -3.08 13.94
N ASP A 19 -11.81 -3.13 13.91
CA ASP A 19 -12.54 -4.09 13.07
C ASP A 19 -12.25 -3.72 11.61
N VAL A 20 -11.34 -4.47 10.98
CA VAL A 20 -10.91 -4.25 9.60
C VAL A 20 -12.04 -4.69 8.68
N ASP A 21 -12.39 -3.88 7.68
CA ASP A 21 -13.42 -4.24 6.69
C ASP A 21 -13.24 -5.69 6.23
N PRO A 22 -14.25 -6.54 6.37
CA PRO A 22 -14.15 -7.97 6.07
C PRO A 22 -13.84 -8.27 4.60
N ARG A 23 -14.04 -7.29 3.68
CA ARG A 23 -13.64 -7.41 2.27
C ARG A 23 -12.13 -7.33 2.13
N PHE A 24 -11.50 -6.37 2.83
CA PHE A 24 -10.05 -6.24 2.87
C PHE A 24 -9.42 -7.44 3.58
N ALA A 25 -9.96 -7.84 4.73
CA ALA A 25 -9.45 -8.98 5.48
C ALA A 25 -9.39 -10.25 4.61
N ARG A 26 -10.44 -10.57 3.86
CA ARG A 26 -10.46 -11.72 2.93
C ARG A 26 -9.39 -11.64 1.84
N LEU A 27 -9.16 -10.46 1.26
CA LEU A 27 -8.13 -10.29 0.23
C LEU A 27 -6.73 -10.41 0.82
N ARG A 28 -6.50 -9.83 1.99
CA ARG A 28 -5.24 -9.92 2.74
C ARG A 28 -4.92 -11.36 3.14
N ASP A 29 -5.90 -12.07 3.70
CA ASP A 29 -5.70 -13.44 4.19
C ASP A 29 -5.47 -14.45 3.06
N ALA A 30 -5.91 -14.12 1.84
CA ALA A 30 -5.62 -14.87 0.61
C ALA A 30 -4.31 -14.46 -0.08
N ALA A 31 -3.59 -13.46 0.45
CA ALA A 31 -2.37 -12.93 -0.13
C ALA A 31 -1.13 -13.39 0.66
N GLU A 32 -0.03 -13.58 -0.03
CA GLU A 32 1.27 -13.88 0.59
C GLU A 32 1.86 -12.57 1.16
N PRO A 33 2.25 -12.52 2.45
CA PRO A 33 2.85 -11.32 3.02
C PRO A 33 4.21 -11.03 2.38
N LEU A 34 4.42 -9.78 1.99
CA LEU A 34 5.67 -9.32 1.40
C LEU A 34 6.67 -8.99 2.52
N GLY A 35 7.83 -9.64 2.51
CA GLY A 35 8.88 -9.43 3.51
C GLY A 35 9.67 -8.11 3.37
N GLY A 36 9.37 -7.28 2.34
CA GLY A 36 9.98 -5.98 2.12
C GLY A 36 9.95 -5.57 0.66
N LEU A 37 9.43 -4.35 0.40
CA LEU A 37 9.23 -3.86 -0.97
C LEU A 37 10.54 -3.70 -1.74
N SER A 38 11.58 -3.15 -1.10
CA SER A 38 12.88 -2.93 -1.76
C SER A 38 13.52 -4.25 -2.23
N ALA A 39 13.52 -5.27 -1.37
CA ALA A 39 14.07 -6.59 -1.71
C ALA A 39 13.26 -7.25 -2.84
N PHE A 40 11.95 -7.16 -2.78
CA PHE A 40 11.06 -7.66 -3.81
C PHE A 40 11.32 -7.00 -5.17
N LEU A 41 11.37 -5.66 -5.22
CA LEU A 41 11.61 -4.93 -6.46
C LEU A 41 12.98 -5.27 -7.08
N LYS A 42 14.04 -5.34 -6.26
CA LYS A 42 15.37 -5.76 -6.73
C LYS A 42 15.36 -7.15 -7.33
N GLY A 43 14.71 -8.11 -6.66
CA GLY A 43 14.58 -9.49 -7.15
C GLY A 43 13.76 -9.58 -8.43
N PHE A 44 12.63 -8.88 -8.49
CA PHE A 44 11.72 -8.91 -9.64
C PHE A 44 12.32 -8.21 -10.88
N ILE A 45 12.99 -7.08 -10.70
CA ILE A 45 13.66 -6.31 -11.78
C ILE A 45 14.95 -7.03 -12.23
N GLY A 46 15.63 -7.71 -11.32
CA GLY A 46 16.86 -8.42 -11.64
C GLY A 46 18.05 -7.48 -11.79
N GLN A 47 18.24 -6.56 -10.84
CA GLN A 47 19.44 -5.74 -10.82
C GLN A 47 20.65 -6.58 -10.45
N CYS A 48 21.51 -6.74 -11.43
CA CYS A 48 22.81 -7.40 -11.27
C CYS A 48 23.86 -6.33 -11.00
N ALA A 49 24.51 -6.42 -9.87
CA ALA A 49 25.58 -5.47 -9.48
C ALA A 49 26.81 -5.56 -10.38
N ASP A 50 26.98 -6.69 -11.05
CA ASP A 50 28.14 -6.95 -11.92
C ASP A 50 27.68 -7.31 -13.34
N VAL A 51 28.19 -6.58 -14.32
CA VAL A 51 27.93 -6.82 -15.74
C VAL A 51 28.45 -8.19 -16.19
N PHE A 52 29.50 -8.70 -15.54
CA PHE A 52 30.09 -10.01 -15.83
C PHE A 52 29.37 -11.19 -15.16
N ALA A 53 28.63 -10.95 -14.08
CA ALA A 53 27.77 -11.96 -13.43
C ALA A 53 26.40 -12.14 -14.15
N SER A 54 26.29 -11.70 -15.40
CA SER A 54 25.01 -11.42 -16.05
C SER A 54 24.11 -12.62 -16.33
N SER A 55 24.67 -13.81 -16.62
CA SER A 55 23.83 -14.98 -16.98
C SER A 55 23.13 -15.57 -15.75
N ASP A 56 23.88 -15.77 -14.66
CA ASP A 56 23.34 -16.36 -13.43
C ASP A 56 22.34 -15.42 -12.74
N CYS A 57 22.64 -14.13 -12.75
CA CYS A 57 21.73 -13.11 -12.20
C CYS A 57 20.42 -13.01 -13.00
N ARG A 58 20.47 -13.06 -14.34
CA ARG A 58 19.25 -13.08 -15.18
C ARG A 58 18.42 -14.31 -14.90
N THR A 59 19.05 -15.47 -14.83
CA THR A 59 18.35 -16.73 -14.52
C THR A 59 17.65 -16.67 -13.16
N LYS A 60 18.33 -16.13 -12.14
CA LYS A 60 17.73 -15.92 -10.80
C LYS A 60 16.57 -14.94 -10.83
N ALA A 61 16.69 -13.84 -11.57
CA ALA A 61 15.61 -12.85 -11.72
C ALA A 61 14.42 -13.43 -12.48
N ASP A 62 14.64 -14.23 -13.52
CA ASP A 62 13.58 -14.89 -14.26
C ASP A 62 12.83 -15.91 -13.39
N ALA A 63 13.58 -16.69 -12.59
CA ALA A 63 12.98 -17.62 -11.63
C ALA A 63 12.17 -16.87 -10.56
N PHE A 64 12.68 -15.75 -10.06
CA PHE A 64 11.99 -14.90 -9.09
C PHE A 64 10.69 -14.34 -9.68
N ARG A 65 10.74 -13.75 -10.88
CA ARG A 65 9.55 -13.27 -11.59
C ARG A 65 8.51 -14.37 -11.81
N LYS A 66 8.95 -15.53 -12.29
CA LYS A 66 8.06 -16.68 -12.50
C LYS A 66 7.38 -17.11 -11.21
N ASN A 67 8.07 -17.03 -10.08
CA ASN A 67 7.51 -17.38 -8.78
C ASN A 67 6.45 -16.38 -8.29
N TYR A 68 6.63 -15.08 -8.56
CA TYR A 68 5.75 -14.04 -8.01
C TYR A 68 4.74 -13.46 -9.00
N LYS A 69 4.98 -13.52 -10.31
CA LYS A 69 4.05 -13.00 -11.32
C LYS A 69 2.68 -13.67 -11.19
N GLY A 70 1.65 -12.85 -11.04
CA GLY A 70 0.27 -13.31 -10.90
C GLY A 70 -0.15 -13.78 -9.50
N LYS A 71 0.78 -13.85 -8.52
CA LYS A 71 0.41 -14.11 -7.13
C LYS A 71 -0.13 -12.87 -6.45
N LYS A 72 -1.08 -13.06 -5.55
CA LYS A 72 -1.52 -11.98 -4.64
C LYS A 72 -0.50 -11.79 -3.54
N LEU A 73 -0.08 -10.56 -3.35
CA LEU A 73 0.86 -10.14 -2.33
C LEU A 73 0.21 -9.07 -1.45
N TYR A 74 0.59 -9.07 -0.18
CA TYR A 74 0.16 -8.08 0.80
C TYR A 74 1.36 -7.35 1.38
N MET A 75 1.26 -6.03 1.52
CA MET A 75 2.27 -5.22 2.19
C MET A 75 1.64 -4.10 3.02
N ILE A 76 2.38 -3.69 4.05
CA ILE A 76 2.19 -2.40 4.72
C ILE A 76 3.24 -1.47 4.12
N VAL A 77 2.84 -0.24 3.78
CA VAL A 77 3.77 0.76 3.28
C VAL A 77 4.46 1.39 4.47
N ASP A 78 5.76 1.13 4.61
CA ASP A 78 6.58 1.59 5.73
C ASP A 78 7.21 2.97 5.48
N GLU A 79 7.15 3.48 4.24
CA GLU A 79 7.70 4.78 3.87
C GLU A 79 6.72 5.92 4.18
N ASP A 80 7.24 7.15 4.18
CA ASP A 80 6.42 8.35 4.36
C ASP A 80 5.36 8.46 3.24
N VAL A 81 4.11 8.24 3.61
CA VAL A 81 2.97 8.27 2.70
C VAL A 81 2.45 9.68 2.42
N ALA A 82 3.01 10.72 3.05
CA ALA A 82 2.55 12.11 2.90
C ALA A 82 2.58 12.58 1.44
N ASN A 83 3.52 12.05 0.64
CA ASN A 83 3.61 12.34 -0.79
C ASN A 83 2.69 11.47 -1.67
N MET A 84 2.08 10.44 -1.11
CA MET A 84 1.23 9.49 -1.83
C MET A 84 -0.26 9.73 -1.59
N VAL A 85 -0.61 10.39 -0.48
CA VAL A 85 -1.99 10.69 -0.11
C VAL A 85 -2.21 12.19 -0.03
N SER A 86 -3.37 12.65 -0.49
CA SER A 86 -3.76 14.06 -0.38
C SER A 86 -5.26 14.18 -0.13
N PRO A 87 -5.69 15.23 0.60
CA PRO A 87 -7.10 15.49 0.78
C PRO A 87 -7.74 15.85 -0.55
N GLY A 88 -8.94 15.34 -0.76
CA GLY A 88 -9.84 15.73 -1.83
C GLY A 88 -11.00 16.57 -1.27
N PRO A 89 -12.11 16.70 -2.02
CA PRO A 89 -13.28 17.42 -1.58
C PRO A 89 -13.83 16.89 -0.24
N TYR A 90 -14.27 17.83 0.60
CA TYR A 90 -14.91 17.57 1.88
C TYR A 90 -16.33 18.15 1.89
N ASP A 91 -17.28 17.36 2.35
CA ASP A 91 -18.67 17.80 2.57
C ASP A 91 -18.88 18.09 4.06
N PRO A 92 -19.07 19.37 4.46
CA PRO A 92 -19.26 19.72 5.86
C PRO A 92 -20.63 19.28 6.43
N VAL A 93 -21.58 18.92 5.58
CA VAL A 93 -22.92 18.49 6.02
C VAL A 93 -22.89 17.03 6.46
N THR A 94 -22.27 16.16 5.67
CA THR A 94 -22.19 14.71 5.94
C THR A 94 -20.94 14.32 6.70
N GLY A 95 -19.88 15.13 6.66
CA GLY A 95 -18.55 14.79 7.14
C GLY A 95 -17.77 13.91 6.17
N ASP A 96 -18.33 13.66 4.99
CA ASP A 96 -17.68 12.82 3.98
C ASP A 96 -16.56 13.58 3.27
N PHE A 97 -15.48 12.87 2.95
CA PHE A 97 -14.38 13.43 2.18
C PHE A 97 -13.73 12.37 1.30
N ILE A 98 -12.98 12.85 0.34
CA ILE A 98 -12.19 11.98 -0.53
C ILE A 98 -10.73 12.04 -0.11
N ILE A 99 -10.10 10.88 -0.04
CA ILE A 99 -8.64 10.75 0.03
C ILE A 99 -8.17 10.33 -1.36
N ASN A 100 -7.32 11.17 -1.96
CA ASN A 100 -6.67 10.83 -3.21
C ASN A 100 -5.39 10.06 -2.91
N ILE A 101 -5.15 8.96 -3.60
CA ILE A 101 -3.95 8.14 -3.46
C ILE A 101 -3.25 8.14 -4.82
N LEU A 102 -1.98 8.55 -4.85
CA LEU A 102 -1.08 8.28 -5.96
C LEU A 102 -0.59 6.83 -5.79
N PRO A 103 -1.00 5.90 -6.66
CA PRO A 103 -0.66 4.48 -6.50
C PRO A 103 0.75 4.19 -7.03
N PHE A 104 1.74 4.85 -6.41
CA PHE A 104 3.16 4.78 -6.71
C PHE A 104 3.95 4.66 -5.40
N PHE A 105 4.60 3.53 -5.21
CA PHE A 105 5.28 3.16 -3.97
C PHE A 105 6.78 3.02 -4.25
N PRO A 106 7.57 4.08 -4.00
CA PRO A 106 9.01 4.05 -4.20
C PRO A 106 9.68 3.18 -3.13
N ALA A 107 10.76 2.51 -3.48
CA ALA A 107 11.63 1.82 -2.54
C ALA A 107 13.05 1.81 -3.09
N GLY A 108 13.88 2.69 -2.58
CA GLY A 108 15.23 2.96 -3.07
C GLY A 108 15.21 3.52 -4.50
N SER A 109 15.90 2.86 -5.44
CA SER A 109 15.99 3.29 -6.86
C SER A 109 14.84 2.77 -7.74
N HIS A 110 13.89 2.03 -7.17
CA HIS A 110 12.80 1.38 -7.88
C HIS A 110 11.45 1.78 -7.32
N ALA A 111 10.37 1.37 -8.02
CA ALA A 111 9.02 1.61 -7.53
C ALA A 111 8.06 0.50 -7.93
N LEU A 112 7.02 0.31 -7.12
CA LEU A 112 5.82 -0.43 -7.45
C LEU A 112 4.73 0.57 -7.87
N SER A 113 3.98 0.29 -8.94
CA SER A 113 2.90 1.18 -9.39
C SER A 113 1.65 0.42 -9.80
N HIS A 114 0.48 1.04 -9.66
CA HIS A 114 -0.75 0.54 -10.26
C HIS A 114 -0.74 0.80 -11.77
N GLY A 115 -0.54 -0.26 -12.54
CA GLY A 115 -0.32 -0.15 -13.97
C GLY A 115 1.06 0.43 -14.34
N THR A 116 1.26 0.65 -15.63
CA THR A 116 2.53 1.15 -16.18
C THR A 116 2.46 2.65 -16.41
N PRO A 117 3.30 3.47 -15.76
CA PRO A 117 3.36 4.91 -16.05
C PRO A 117 3.91 5.13 -17.46
N LYS A 118 3.28 6.03 -18.21
CA LYS A 118 3.63 6.31 -19.61
C LYS A 118 4.45 7.60 -19.79
N LYS A 119 4.45 8.49 -18.81
CA LYS A 119 5.12 9.79 -18.85
C LYS A 119 5.52 10.27 -17.47
N THR A 120 6.41 11.23 -17.41
CA THR A 120 6.78 11.98 -16.21
C THR A 120 6.24 13.41 -16.26
N THR A 121 6.14 14.04 -15.07
CA THR A 121 6.03 15.50 -14.96
C THR A 121 7.35 16.16 -15.38
N ALA A 122 7.38 17.49 -15.45
CA ALA A 122 8.60 18.27 -15.72
C ALA A 122 9.70 18.02 -14.67
N GLU A 123 9.30 17.71 -13.44
CA GLU A 123 10.20 17.38 -12.32
C GLU A 123 10.70 15.91 -12.37
N GLY A 124 10.15 15.10 -13.27
CA GLY A 124 10.53 13.70 -13.45
C GLY A 124 9.73 12.70 -12.61
N ASN A 125 8.61 13.11 -12.00
CA ASN A 125 7.73 12.20 -11.26
C ASN A 125 6.81 11.43 -12.22
N PRO A 126 6.57 10.12 -12.00
CA PRO A 126 5.64 9.35 -12.81
C PRO A 126 4.22 9.90 -12.74
N VAL A 127 3.55 9.98 -13.88
CA VAL A 127 2.13 10.37 -13.96
C VAL A 127 1.28 9.12 -13.98
N LEU A 128 0.45 8.97 -12.96
CA LEU A 128 -0.51 7.87 -12.79
C LEU A 128 -1.89 8.44 -12.44
N PRO A 129 -2.97 7.76 -12.80
CA PRO A 129 -4.29 8.10 -12.31
C PRO A 129 -4.37 8.00 -10.78
N LEU A 130 -4.95 9.00 -10.14
CA LEU A 130 -5.21 8.94 -8.71
C LEU A 130 -6.34 7.95 -8.41
N LEU A 131 -6.17 7.15 -7.38
CA LEU A 131 -7.25 6.36 -6.80
C LEU A 131 -7.98 7.22 -5.76
N LYS A 132 -9.30 7.07 -5.70
CA LYS A 132 -10.15 7.85 -4.80
C LYS A 132 -10.76 6.93 -3.75
N VAL A 133 -10.52 7.26 -2.50
CA VAL A 133 -11.10 6.57 -1.35
C VAL A 133 -12.10 7.48 -0.68
N SER A 134 -13.34 7.02 -0.54
CA SER A 134 -14.33 7.72 0.28
C SER A 134 -14.07 7.41 1.75
N ALA A 135 -14.07 8.43 2.58
CA ALA A 135 -13.88 8.35 4.01
C ALA A 135 -14.89 9.29 4.69
N THR A 136 -15.22 8.99 5.94
CA THR A 136 -16.09 9.84 6.76
C THR A 136 -15.30 10.30 7.98
N ALA A 137 -15.21 11.61 8.16
CA ALA A 137 -14.54 12.20 9.30
C ALA A 137 -15.39 12.02 10.57
N PRO A 138 -14.82 11.57 11.69
CA PRO A 138 -15.49 11.67 12.98
C PRO A 138 -15.88 13.11 13.29
N LYS A 139 -17.02 13.31 13.99
CA LYS A 139 -17.53 14.65 14.31
C LYS A 139 -16.55 15.50 15.13
N GLU A 140 -15.65 14.84 15.85
CA GLU A 140 -14.63 15.45 16.71
C GLU A 140 -13.40 15.94 15.92
N TRP A 141 -13.35 15.69 14.62
CA TRP A 141 -12.20 16.10 13.83
C TRP A 141 -12.18 17.60 13.61
N THR A 142 -11.11 18.21 14.05
CA THR A 142 -10.82 19.64 13.82
C THR A 142 -9.95 19.81 12.58
N GLY A 143 -9.89 21.04 12.04
CA GLY A 143 -8.98 21.36 10.94
C GLY A 143 -7.50 21.09 11.26
N GLN A 144 -7.08 21.21 12.53
CA GLN A 144 -5.73 20.86 12.96
C GLN A 144 -5.50 19.34 12.94
N TYR A 145 -6.51 18.55 13.28
CA TYR A 145 -6.42 17.11 13.17
C TYR A 145 -6.27 16.68 11.70
N PHE A 146 -7.07 17.29 10.82
CA PHE A 146 -7.01 17.04 9.38
C PHE A 146 -5.62 17.36 8.80
N ALA A 147 -5.02 18.49 9.17
CA ALA A 147 -3.69 18.85 8.74
C ALA A 147 -2.62 17.85 9.22
N ARG A 148 -2.73 17.35 10.46
CA ARG A 148 -1.82 16.32 10.98
C ARG A 148 -1.99 14.96 10.31
N LEU A 149 -3.21 14.62 9.92
CA LEU A 149 -3.50 13.35 9.28
C LEU A 149 -2.76 13.19 7.95
N PHE A 150 -2.66 14.27 7.18
CA PHE A 150 -1.93 14.29 5.90
C PHE A 150 -0.45 14.68 6.05
N SER A 151 0.05 14.79 7.28
CA SER A 151 1.48 14.88 7.56
C SER A 151 2.10 13.48 7.62
N SER A 152 3.43 13.43 7.81
CA SER A 152 4.14 12.17 7.96
C SER A 152 3.55 11.31 9.09
N GLN A 153 3.37 10.03 8.84
CA GLN A 153 2.84 9.01 9.77
C GLN A 153 1.37 9.21 10.23
N GLY A 154 0.64 10.18 9.68
CA GLY A 154 -0.77 10.38 10.01
C GLY A 154 -1.67 9.29 9.44
N ILE A 155 -1.33 8.76 8.26
CA ILE A 155 -2.06 7.68 7.58
C ILE A 155 -1.10 6.49 7.39
N ARG A 156 -1.61 5.30 7.63
CA ARG A 156 -0.96 4.04 7.25
C ARG A 156 -1.68 3.45 6.06
N VAL A 157 -0.91 3.01 5.08
CA VAL A 157 -1.42 2.41 3.84
C VAL A 157 -1.10 0.92 3.83
N GLN A 158 -2.12 0.10 3.61
CA GLN A 158 -1.99 -1.34 3.44
C GLN A 158 -2.47 -1.70 2.05
N VAL A 159 -1.74 -2.54 1.35
CA VAL A 159 -1.99 -2.82 -0.08
C VAL A 159 -2.02 -4.31 -0.33
N VAL A 160 -3.06 -4.76 -1.04
CA VAL A 160 -3.09 -6.08 -1.68
C VAL A 160 -2.93 -5.88 -3.17
N PHE A 161 -1.97 -6.57 -3.79
CA PHE A 161 -1.65 -6.38 -5.19
C PHE A 161 -1.17 -7.66 -5.86
N THR A 162 -1.24 -7.67 -7.19
CA THR A 162 -0.71 -8.74 -8.05
C THR A 162 0.33 -8.15 -8.99
N PRO A 163 1.62 -8.52 -8.89
CA PRO A 163 2.66 -8.01 -9.78
C PRO A 163 2.45 -8.52 -11.21
N LEU A 164 2.74 -7.67 -12.19
CA LEU A 164 2.54 -7.95 -13.61
C LEU A 164 3.87 -7.95 -14.37
N ASP A 165 4.40 -6.78 -14.70
CA ASP A 165 5.56 -6.62 -15.57
C ASP A 165 6.50 -5.51 -15.10
N ILE A 166 7.74 -5.53 -15.60
CA ILE A 166 8.72 -4.47 -15.40
C ILE A 166 8.44 -3.33 -16.37
N TRP A 167 8.62 -2.10 -15.92
CA TRP A 167 8.59 -0.91 -16.76
C TRP A 167 9.82 -0.04 -16.54
N THR A 168 10.13 0.74 -17.55
CA THR A 168 11.20 1.76 -17.53
C THR A 168 10.63 3.08 -18.01
N LEU A 169 10.95 4.15 -17.32
CA LEU A 169 10.50 5.50 -17.63
C LEU A 169 11.69 6.44 -17.67
N GLU A 170 11.84 7.17 -18.79
CA GLU A 170 12.89 8.19 -18.97
C GLU A 170 12.53 9.45 -18.19
N LYS A 171 13.54 10.06 -17.55
CA LYS A 171 13.39 11.35 -16.87
C LYS A 171 13.72 12.51 -17.82
N PRO A 172 13.04 13.66 -17.74
CA PRO A 172 13.29 14.81 -18.62
C PRO A 172 14.73 15.36 -18.58
N ARG A 173 15.40 15.21 -17.43
CA ARG A 173 16.77 15.68 -17.20
C ARG A 173 17.83 14.57 -17.32
N GLY A 174 17.47 13.48 -17.96
CA GLY A 174 18.31 12.30 -18.07
C GLY A 174 18.14 11.32 -16.92
N GLY A 175 18.55 10.07 -17.16
CA GLY A 175 18.35 8.96 -16.24
C GLY A 175 17.01 8.25 -16.42
N LYS A 176 16.87 7.13 -15.70
CA LYS A 176 15.72 6.23 -15.82
C LYS A 176 15.16 5.89 -14.43
N ILE A 177 13.84 5.67 -14.39
CA ILE A 177 13.18 5.02 -13.28
C ILE A 177 12.80 3.63 -13.77
N LEU A 178 13.12 2.62 -12.97
CA LEU A 178 12.66 1.26 -13.19
C LEU A 178 11.65 0.90 -12.13
N GLY A 179 10.66 0.11 -12.52
CA GLY A 179 9.66 -0.34 -11.56
C GLY A 179 8.92 -1.58 -12.01
N VAL A 180 8.04 -2.01 -11.15
CA VAL A 180 7.13 -3.13 -11.35
C VAL A 180 5.72 -2.58 -11.44
N SER A 181 5.03 -2.88 -12.53
CA SER A 181 3.59 -2.64 -12.63
C SER A 181 2.85 -3.74 -11.88
N ALA A 182 1.80 -3.35 -11.19
CA ALA A 182 0.93 -4.28 -10.49
C ALA A 182 -0.53 -3.90 -10.70
N ARG A 183 -1.42 -4.87 -10.56
CA ARG A 183 -2.83 -4.61 -10.33
C ARG A 183 -3.03 -4.50 -8.84
N MET A 184 -3.39 -3.30 -8.35
CA MET A 184 -3.86 -3.15 -6.98
C MET A 184 -5.25 -3.75 -6.87
N GLU A 185 -5.48 -4.60 -5.89
CA GLU A 185 -6.77 -5.25 -5.65
C GLU A 185 -7.53 -4.56 -4.52
N ALA A 186 -6.79 -4.15 -3.49
CA ALA A 186 -7.34 -3.36 -2.39
C ALA A 186 -6.28 -2.44 -1.78
N ILE A 187 -6.72 -1.28 -1.31
CA ILE A 187 -5.92 -0.35 -0.52
C ILE A 187 -6.76 0.05 0.70
N LEU A 188 -6.28 -0.29 1.88
CA LEU A 188 -6.86 0.11 3.16
C LEU A 188 -6.05 1.27 3.74
N LEU A 189 -6.77 2.31 4.14
CA LEU A 189 -6.21 3.45 4.85
C LEU A 189 -6.64 3.37 6.31
N THR A 190 -5.67 3.45 7.21
CA THR A 190 -5.93 3.53 8.65
C THR A 190 -5.24 4.73 9.25
N GLU A 191 -5.80 5.30 10.31
CA GLU A 191 -5.14 6.34 11.08
C GLU A 191 -3.90 5.74 11.76
N GLY A 192 -2.75 6.40 11.57
CA GLY A 192 -1.44 5.83 11.92
C GLY A 192 -1.25 5.52 13.41
N ARG A 193 -1.90 6.28 14.29
CA ARG A 193 -1.76 6.13 15.76
C ARG A 193 -2.73 5.12 16.34
N THR A 194 -4.00 5.17 15.92
CA THR A 194 -5.08 4.35 16.50
C THR A 194 -5.32 3.08 15.72
N GLY A 195 -4.89 3.02 14.45
CA GLY A 195 -5.20 1.93 13.53
C GLY A 195 -6.66 1.90 13.07
N VAL A 196 -7.45 2.92 13.43
CA VAL A 196 -8.87 3.02 13.01
C VAL A 196 -8.93 3.13 11.48
N GLU A 197 -9.82 2.36 10.89
CA GLU A 197 -10.08 2.39 9.45
C GLU A 197 -10.62 3.76 9.04
N MET A 198 -10.01 4.34 8.02
CA MET A 198 -10.41 5.62 7.43
C MET A 198 -11.14 5.44 6.12
N GLY A 199 -10.76 4.45 5.35
CA GLY A 199 -11.38 4.16 4.08
C GLY A 199 -10.73 3.00 3.35
N LEU A 200 -11.49 2.42 2.43
CA LEU A 200 -11.11 1.27 1.63
C LEU A 200 -11.36 1.55 0.14
N TRP A 201 -10.31 1.36 -0.66
CA TRP A 201 -10.44 1.25 -2.09
C TRP A 201 -10.39 -0.23 -2.51
N LEU A 202 -11.27 -0.64 -3.41
CA LEU A 202 -11.31 -1.97 -4.02
C LEU A 202 -11.26 -1.84 -5.54
N ASP A 203 -10.54 -2.73 -6.23
CA ASP A 203 -10.59 -2.84 -7.69
C ASP A 203 -12.04 -3.09 -8.13
N GLY A 204 -12.50 -2.40 -9.18
CA GLY A 204 -13.92 -2.31 -9.57
C GLY A 204 -14.65 -3.64 -9.79
N LYS A 205 -13.91 -4.74 -9.91
CA LYS A 205 -14.50 -6.08 -9.97
C LYS A 205 -15.03 -6.56 -8.62
N ASP A 206 -14.36 -6.19 -7.54
CA ASP A 206 -14.73 -6.58 -6.17
C ASP A 206 -15.73 -5.61 -5.54
N ALA A 207 -15.68 -4.33 -5.90
CA ALA A 207 -16.63 -3.32 -5.45
C ALA A 207 -18.09 -3.61 -5.88
N ASN A 208 -18.29 -4.26 -7.04
CA ASN A 208 -19.61 -4.59 -7.58
C ASN A 208 -20.17 -5.92 -7.06
N ALA A 209 -19.37 -6.80 -6.48
CA ALA A 209 -19.84 -8.10 -5.98
C ALA A 209 -20.80 -7.97 -4.78
N ILE A 210 -20.82 -6.82 -4.11
CA ILE A 210 -21.58 -6.59 -2.88
C ILE A 210 -22.93 -5.91 -3.13
N LYS A 211 -23.09 -5.17 -4.23
CA LYS A 211 -24.39 -4.58 -4.59
C LYS A 211 -25.46 -5.60 -5.00
N LYS A 212 -25.08 -6.88 -5.23
CA LYS A 212 -26.00 -7.95 -5.62
C LYS A 212 -26.60 -8.77 -4.47
N LYS A 213 -26.28 -8.43 -3.20
CA LYS A 213 -26.78 -9.16 -2.02
C LYS A 213 -27.62 -8.31 -1.06
N LYS A 214 -28.32 -7.29 -1.57
CA LYS A 214 -29.41 -6.62 -0.84
C LYS A 214 -30.73 -6.85 -1.55
#